data_bc2e3a9cc798e50bec355a368d3aceb5
#
_entry.id   bc2e3a9cc798e50bec355a368d3aceb5
#
_cell.length_a   1.000
_cell.length_b   1.000
_cell.length_c   1.000
_cell.angle_alpha   90.00
_cell.angle_beta   90.00
_cell.angle_gamma   90.00
#
_symmetry.space_group_name_H-M   'P 1'
#
loop_
_entity.id
_entity.type
_entity.pdbx_description
1 polymer ?
#
loop_
_entity_poly.entity_id
_entity_poly.type
_entity_poly.pdbx_seq_one_letter_code
_entity_poly.pdbx_strand_id
1 'polypeptide(L)'
;MSRLLAAITLPLSIILTIIVTILCSVPIILAGVIKLLLPVPAVWRSVSTFCNLMMYCWCSGLALLLHLNPWLKWDVEGIEGLNKKNWYLLICNHRSWADIVVLCVLFRKHIPMNKYFLKQQLAWVPFIGLACWALDMPFMRRYSRGYLIRHPERRGKDVETTRRSCEKFRAHPTTIVNFVEGSRFTENKRRETRSPYKNLLPPKAAGIAMALNVLGSQFDKMLNVTLCYPENDRTPFFDMLSGRLTRIVVRISLVPIAEEIHGDYVNDKNFKRSFQQWLNGLWNDKDVQIEDIKAEYRFNKDAGH
;
A
#
# COMPACT_ATOMS: atom_id res chain seq x y z
N MET A 1 23.84 0.66 -17.15
CA MET A 1 24.17 2.04 -16.69
C MET A 1 25.53 2.02 -16.00
N SER A 2 26.43 2.97 -16.31
CA SER A 2 27.76 3.03 -15.68
C SER A 2 27.66 3.35 -14.17
N ARG A 3 28.63 2.87 -13.38
CA ARG A 3 28.70 3.17 -11.93
C ARG A 3 28.77 4.67 -11.67
N LEU A 4 29.42 5.44 -12.55
CA LEU A 4 29.54 6.89 -12.47
C LEU A 4 28.18 7.58 -12.61
N LEU A 5 27.37 7.18 -13.59
CA LEU A 5 26.03 7.73 -13.80
C LEU A 5 25.12 7.45 -12.59
N ALA A 6 25.17 6.25 -12.02
CA ALA A 6 24.42 5.90 -10.81
C ALA A 6 24.85 6.70 -9.59
N ALA A 7 26.13 7.07 -9.47
CA ALA A 7 26.66 7.90 -8.39
C ALA A 7 26.14 9.36 -8.44
N ILE A 8 25.79 9.84 -9.64
CA ILE A 8 25.20 11.17 -9.84
C ILE A 8 23.69 11.12 -9.70
N THR A 9 23.02 10.12 -10.29
CA THR A 9 21.56 10.03 -10.28
C THR A 9 21.00 9.78 -8.90
N LEU A 10 21.67 9.00 -8.05
CA LEU A 10 21.19 8.69 -6.71
C LEU A 10 21.01 9.94 -5.83
N PRO A 11 22.03 10.80 -5.58
CA PRO A 11 21.85 11.99 -4.76
C PRO A 11 20.87 12.98 -5.41
N LEU A 12 20.88 13.13 -6.72
CA LEU A 12 19.94 14.01 -7.43
C LEU A 12 18.48 13.53 -7.23
N SER A 13 18.22 12.25 -7.41
CA SER A 13 16.88 11.68 -7.20
C SER A 13 16.42 11.82 -5.75
N ILE A 14 17.32 11.63 -4.78
CA ILE A 14 17.02 11.85 -3.36
C ILE A 14 16.63 13.31 -3.11
N ILE A 15 17.44 14.27 -3.56
CA ILE A 15 17.19 15.70 -3.41
C ILE A 15 15.85 16.09 -4.03
N LEU A 16 15.61 15.68 -5.29
CA LEU A 16 14.36 15.97 -5.98
C LEU A 16 13.14 15.35 -5.29
N THR A 17 13.28 14.10 -4.80
CA THR A 17 12.21 13.44 -4.02
C THR A 17 11.91 14.20 -2.74
N ILE A 18 12.93 14.68 -2.03
CA ILE A 18 12.78 15.49 -0.81
C ILE A 18 12.08 16.81 -1.15
N ILE A 19 12.51 17.51 -2.19
CA ILE A 19 11.91 18.78 -2.64
C ILE A 19 10.42 18.57 -2.95
N VAL A 20 10.08 17.59 -3.79
CA VAL A 20 8.68 17.29 -4.14
C VAL A 20 7.87 16.92 -2.89
N THR A 21 8.47 16.17 -1.96
CA THR A 21 7.80 15.79 -0.71
C THR A 21 7.54 17.01 0.17
N ILE A 22 8.49 17.91 0.34
CA ILE A 22 8.31 19.13 1.13
C ILE A 22 7.27 20.05 0.48
N LEU A 23 7.37 20.29 -0.83
CA LEU A 23 6.43 21.15 -1.57
C LEU A 23 4.99 20.69 -1.47
N CYS A 24 4.74 19.37 -1.42
CA CYS A 24 3.39 18.83 -1.29
C CYS A 24 2.95 18.65 0.17
N SER A 25 3.86 18.28 1.09
CA SER A 25 3.49 18.01 2.48
C SER A 25 3.23 19.28 3.30
N VAL A 26 3.96 20.37 3.04
CA VAL A 26 3.75 21.64 3.77
C VAL A 26 2.33 22.17 3.55
N PRO A 27 1.79 22.31 2.31
CA PRO A 27 0.41 22.71 2.10
C PRO A 27 -0.60 21.74 2.73
N ILE A 28 -0.35 20.42 2.70
CA ILE A 28 -1.20 19.42 3.34
C ILE A 28 -1.26 19.64 4.86
N ILE A 29 -0.11 19.91 5.50
CA ILE A 29 -0.03 20.15 6.94
C ILE A 29 -0.77 21.43 7.32
N LEU A 30 -0.56 22.53 6.59
CA LEU A 30 -1.26 23.80 6.81
C LEU A 30 -2.79 23.63 6.65
N ALA A 31 -3.22 22.93 5.61
CA ALA A 31 -4.62 22.60 5.41
C ALA A 31 -5.18 21.72 6.54
N GLY A 32 -4.36 20.79 7.07
CA GLY A 32 -4.71 19.99 8.25
C GLY A 32 -4.92 20.83 9.49
N VAL A 33 -4.12 21.88 9.72
CA VAL A 33 -4.33 22.84 10.83
C VAL A 33 -5.66 23.57 10.69
N ILE A 34 -6.02 24.00 9.46
CA ILE A 34 -7.35 24.61 9.20
C ILE A 34 -8.47 23.63 9.56
N LYS A 35 -8.33 22.35 9.20
CA LYS A 35 -9.27 21.29 9.51
C LYS A 35 -9.43 21.05 11.02
N LEU A 36 -8.36 21.27 11.80
CA LEU A 36 -8.38 21.17 13.25
C LEU A 36 -9.07 22.37 13.90
N LEU A 37 -8.81 23.59 13.40
CA LEU A 37 -9.34 24.84 13.97
C LEU A 37 -10.80 25.06 13.60
N LEU A 38 -11.26 24.59 12.44
CA LEU A 38 -12.61 24.76 11.91
C LEU A 38 -13.30 23.40 11.71
N PRO A 39 -13.88 22.80 12.77
CA PRO A 39 -14.52 21.46 12.68
C PRO A 39 -15.90 21.52 12.01
N VAL A 40 -16.00 22.20 10.87
CA VAL A 40 -17.24 22.35 10.08
C VAL A 40 -17.19 21.34 8.94
N PRO A 41 -18.25 20.53 8.70
CA PRO A 41 -18.26 19.50 7.65
C PRO A 41 -17.92 19.99 6.25
N ALA A 42 -18.36 21.22 5.89
CA ALA A 42 -18.04 21.82 4.58
C ALA A 42 -16.53 22.11 4.45
N VAL A 43 -15.91 22.68 5.51
CA VAL A 43 -14.47 22.95 5.56
C VAL A 43 -13.71 21.62 5.47
N TRP A 44 -14.12 20.61 6.21
CA TRP A 44 -13.47 19.30 6.18
C TRP A 44 -13.48 18.68 4.79
N ARG A 45 -14.61 18.74 4.07
CA ARG A 45 -14.71 18.24 2.70
C ARG A 45 -13.78 18.99 1.75
N SER A 46 -13.77 20.31 1.79
CA SER A 46 -12.91 21.14 0.94
C SER A 46 -11.44 20.90 1.22
N VAL A 47 -11.04 20.84 2.49
CA VAL A 47 -9.66 20.55 2.91
C VAL A 47 -9.25 19.14 2.49
N SER A 48 -10.10 18.13 2.67
CA SER A 48 -9.78 16.76 2.24
C SER A 48 -9.61 16.67 0.72
N THR A 49 -10.42 17.39 -0.05
CA THR A 49 -10.28 17.49 -1.53
C THR A 49 -8.96 18.13 -1.91
N PHE A 50 -8.59 19.25 -1.26
CA PHE A 50 -7.30 19.90 -1.46
C PHE A 50 -6.12 19.00 -1.10
N CYS A 51 -6.17 18.32 0.05
CA CYS A 51 -5.13 17.37 0.46
C CYS A 51 -4.98 16.21 -0.54
N ASN A 52 -6.09 15.69 -1.08
CA ASN A 52 -6.05 14.67 -2.12
C ASN A 52 -5.44 15.19 -3.43
N LEU A 53 -5.69 16.46 -3.78
CA LEU A 53 -5.05 17.11 -4.94
C LEU A 53 -3.52 17.23 -4.72
N MET A 54 -3.09 17.66 -3.54
CA MET A 54 -1.65 17.73 -3.21
C MET A 54 -1.00 16.34 -3.24
N MET A 55 -1.69 15.31 -2.76
CA MET A 55 -1.22 13.93 -2.87
C MET A 55 -1.11 13.48 -4.35
N TYR A 56 -2.07 13.87 -5.19
CA TYR A 56 -1.98 13.62 -6.64
C TYR A 56 -0.78 14.34 -7.26
N CYS A 57 -0.51 15.59 -6.88
CA CYS A 57 0.67 16.34 -7.32
C CYS A 57 1.96 15.64 -6.89
N TRP A 58 2.02 15.16 -5.64
CA TRP A 58 3.15 14.38 -5.14
C TRP A 58 3.39 13.10 -5.94
N CYS A 59 2.34 12.31 -6.17
CA CYS A 59 2.42 11.11 -7.02
C CYS A 59 2.86 11.44 -8.45
N SER A 60 2.43 12.59 -8.99
CA SER A 60 2.80 13.04 -10.34
C SER A 60 4.25 13.51 -10.41
N GLY A 61 4.75 14.18 -9.37
CA GLY A 61 6.17 14.51 -9.22
C GLY A 61 7.04 13.27 -9.17
N LEU A 62 6.65 12.25 -8.38
CA LEU A 62 7.35 10.96 -8.37
C LEU A 62 7.30 10.26 -9.72
N ALA A 63 6.16 10.34 -10.44
CA ALA A 63 6.06 9.78 -11.79
C ALA A 63 7.03 10.46 -12.75
N LEU A 64 7.15 11.78 -12.68
CA LEU A 64 8.13 12.53 -13.49
C LEU A 64 9.56 12.06 -13.19
N LEU A 65 9.91 11.89 -11.91
CA LEU A 65 11.24 11.38 -11.52
C LEU A 65 11.50 9.98 -12.08
N LEU A 66 10.51 9.09 -12.06
CA LEU A 66 10.64 7.76 -12.66
C LEU A 66 10.78 7.80 -14.19
N HIS A 67 10.14 8.76 -14.85
CA HIS A 67 10.27 8.96 -16.30
C HIS A 67 11.67 9.46 -16.73
N LEU A 68 12.44 10.04 -15.79
CA LEU A 68 13.84 10.38 -16.05
C LEU A 68 14.75 9.15 -16.20
N ASN A 69 14.28 7.96 -15.83
CA ASN A 69 14.97 6.70 -16.13
C ASN A 69 14.45 6.11 -17.45
N PRO A 70 15.18 6.30 -18.58
CA PRO A 70 14.73 5.83 -19.89
C PRO A 70 14.77 4.30 -20.03
N TRP A 71 15.43 3.61 -19.11
CA TRP A 71 15.57 2.16 -19.11
C TRP A 71 14.43 1.46 -18.37
N LEU A 72 13.63 2.21 -17.60
CA LEU A 72 12.54 1.66 -16.80
C LEU A 72 11.36 1.25 -17.69
N LYS A 73 11.08 -0.03 -17.72
CA LYS A 73 9.91 -0.60 -18.40
C LYS A 73 8.83 -0.98 -17.39
N TRP A 74 7.61 -0.64 -17.72
CA TRP A 74 6.42 -1.06 -16.98
C TRP A 74 5.72 -2.17 -17.75
N ASP A 75 5.42 -3.24 -17.06
CA ASP A 75 4.61 -4.34 -17.53
C ASP A 75 3.40 -4.48 -16.60
N VAL A 76 2.26 -4.01 -17.06
CA VAL A 76 1.04 -3.84 -16.25
C VAL A 76 -0.12 -4.51 -16.93
N GLU A 77 -0.81 -5.40 -16.18
CA GLU A 77 -2.02 -6.07 -16.65
C GLU A 77 -3.16 -5.89 -15.62
N GLY A 78 -4.39 -5.82 -16.13
CA GLY A 78 -5.62 -5.77 -15.33
C GLY A 78 -5.97 -4.38 -14.79
N ILE A 79 -5.43 -3.31 -15.38
CA ILE A 79 -5.72 -1.93 -14.98
C ILE A 79 -7.00 -1.38 -15.62
N GLU A 80 -7.52 -2.07 -16.61
CA GLU A 80 -8.68 -1.66 -17.41
C GLU A 80 -9.95 -1.69 -16.56
N GLY A 81 -10.89 -0.77 -16.85
CA GLY A 81 -12.19 -0.70 -16.16
C GLY A 81 -12.16 -0.18 -14.73
N LEU A 82 -10.98 0.26 -14.24
CA LEU A 82 -10.88 0.96 -12.97
C LEU A 82 -11.30 2.43 -13.14
N ASN A 83 -11.95 2.99 -12.11
CA ASN A 83 -12.35 4.40 -12.15
C ASN A 83 -12.29 5.06 -10.77
N LYS A 84 -12.25 6.40 -10.76
CA LYS A 84 -12.11 7.22 -9.54
C LYS A 84 -13.39 7.40 -8.73
N LYS A 85 -14.51 6.86 -9.18
CA LYS A 85 -15.81 7.00 -8.50
C LYS A 85 -16.12 5.83 -7.58
N ASN A 86 -15.34 4.74 -7.67
CA ASN A 86 -15.54 3.52 -6.90
C ASN A 86 -14.70 3.51 -5.62
N TRP A 87 -15.14 2.72 -4.65
CA TRP A 87 -14.37 2.37 -3.46
C TRP A 87 -13.60 1.07 -3.69
N TYR A 88 -12.32 1.06 -3.35
CA TYR A 88 -11.48 -0.12 -3.52
C TYR A 88 -10.80 -0.55 -2.23
N LEU A 89 -10.80 -1.85 -1.99
CA LEU A 89 -9.87 -2.49 -1.06
C LEU A 89 -8.73 -3.09 -1.88
N LEU A 90 -7.53 -2.57 -1.76
CA LEU A 90 -6.35 -3.05 -2.48
C LEU A 90 -5.48 -3.87 -1.55
N ILE A 91 -5.28 -5.13 -1.88
CA ILE A 91 -4.34 -6.04 -1.19
C ILE A 91 -3.11 -6.27 -2.06
N CYS A 92 -1.93 -6.17 -1.46
CA CYS A 92 -0.67 -6.27 -2.18
C CYS A 92 0.40 -6.99 -1.35
N ASN A 93 1.31 -7.69 -2.02
CA ASN A 93 2.56 -8.14 -1.40
C ASN A 93 3.48 -6.95 -1.10
N HIS A 94 4.46 -7.13 -0.22
CA HIS A 94 5.33 -6.04 0.21
C HIS A 94 6.81 -6.43 0.13
N ARG A 95 7.46 -6.01 -0.94
CA ARG A 95 8.87 -6.31 -1.20
C ARG A 95 9.81 -5.19 -0.74
N SER A 96 9.42 -3.94 -1.00
CA SER A 96 10.31 -2.79 -0.88
C SER A 96 9.54 -1.51 -0.55
N TRP A 97 10.24 -0.45 -0.15
CA TRP A 97 9.69 0.90 -0.14
C TRP A 97 9.26 1.38 -1.53
N ALA A 98 9.86 0.82 -2.59
CA ALA A 98 9.46 1.08 -3.97
C ALA A 98 7.99 0.77 -4.23
N ASP A 99 7.41 -0.23 -3.53
CA ASP A 99 6.02 -0.65 -3.72
C ASP A 99 5.04 0.50 -3.49
N ILE A 100 5.30 1.35 -2.48
CA ILE A 100 4.45 2.52 -2.18
C ILE A 100 4.51 3.51 -3.34
N VAL A 101 5.71 3.79 -3.85
CA VAL A 101 5.92 4.71 -4.98
C VAL A 101 5.24 4.17 -6.23
N VAL A 102 5.44 2.88 -6.53
CA VAL A 102 4.84 2.19 -7.68
C VAL A 102 3.32 2.26 -7.62
N LEU A 103 2.70 1.89 -6.51
CA LEU A 103 1.25 1.94 -6.34
C LEU A 103 0.71 3.38 -6.46
N CYS A 104 1.39 4.36 -5.87
CA CYS A 104 1.01 5.76 -5.97
C CYS A 104 1.09 6.27 -7.40
N VAL A 105 2.19 5.99 -8.10
CA VAL A 105 2.40 6.44 -9.48
C VAL A 105 1.47 5.75 -10.45
N LEU A 106 1.31 4.43 -10.34
CA LEU A 106 0.47 3.65 -11.24
C LEU A 106 -1.00 4.07 -11.11
N PHE A 107 -1.51 4.05 -9.88
CA PHE A 107 -2.95 4.19 -9.65
C PHE A 107 -3.48 5.63 -9.60
N ARG A 108 -2.62 6.67 -9.55
CA ARG A 108 -3.05 8.07 -9.41
C ARG A 108 -4.11 8.55 -10.41
N LYS A 109 -4.13 7.97 -11.61
CA LYS A 109 -5.07 8.32 -12.69
C LYS A 109 -6.28 7.38 -12.77
N HIS A 110 -6.21 6.19 -12.17
CA HIS A 110 -7.15 5.09 -12.39
C HIS A 110 -8.16 4.90 -11.26
N ILE A 111 -7.74 5.07 -10.00
CA ILE A 111 -8.57 4.90 -8.81
C ILE A 111 -8.47 6.10 -7.87
N PRO A 112 -9.33 6.22 -6.84
CA PRO A 112 -9.19 7.25 -5.80
C PRO A 112 -7.85 7.16 -5.08
N MET A 113 -7.42 8.27 -4.45
CA MET A 113 -6.13 8.33 -3.74
C MET A 113 -5.99 7.24 -2.70
N ASN A 114 -4.84 6.59 -2.73
CA ASN A 114 -4.48 5.52 -1.83
C ASN A 114 -4.40 6.01 -0.37
N LYS A 115 -5.10 5.32 0.52
CA LYS A 115 -5.00 5.50 1.98
C LYS A 115 -4.39 4.23 2.58
N TYR A 116 -3.31 4.40 3.33
CA TYR A 116 -2.58 3.29 3.91
C TYR A 116 -2.91 3.14 5.38
N PHE A 117 -3.04 1.89 5.84
CA PHE A 117 -3.02 1.62 7.28
C PHE A 117 -1.61 1.82 7.83
N LEU A 118 -1.44 2.84 8.64
CA LEU A 118 -0.15 3.22 9.19
C LEU A 118 0.04 2.68 10.60
N LYS A 119 1.29 2.37 10.97
CA LYS A 119 1.61 2.08 12.37
C LYS A 119 1.50 3.35 13.19
N GLN A 120 0.96 3.25 14.42
CA GLN A 120 0.80 4.41 15.32
C GLN A 120 2.09 5.19 15.52
N GLN A 121 3.26 4.52 15.53
CA GLN A 121 4.56 5.17 15.69
C GLN A 121 4.88 6.17 14.56
N LEU A 122 4.33 5.97 13.36
CA LEU A 122 4.52 6.89 12.24
C LEU A 122 3.88 8.26 12.49
N ALA A 123 2.88 8.36 13.36
CA ALA A 123 2.27 9.64 13.73
C ALA A 123 3.27 10.61 14.37
N TRP A 124 4.34 10.08 14.98
CA TRP A 124 5.39 10.86 15.64
C TRP A 124 6.56 11.24 14.74
N VAL A 125 6.56 10.75 13.49
CA VAL A 125 7.60 11.14 12.52
C VAL A 125 7.28 12.53 11.99
N PRO A 126 8.20 13.52 12.19
CA PRO A 126 7.99 14.89 11.73
C PRO A 126 7.61 14.94 10.25
N PHE A 127 6.77 15.86 9.86
CA PHE A 127 6.20 16.08 8.53
C PHE A 127 5.36 14.91 8.01
N ILE A 128 5.86 13.67 8.03
CA ILE A 128 5.16 12.49 7.52
C ILE A 128 3.92 12.18 8.36
N GLY A 129 4.05 12.14 9.68
CA GLY A 129 2.94 11.86 10.58
C GLY A 129 1.82 12.90 10.45
N LEU A 130 2.18 14.19 10.44
CA LEU A 130 1.24 15.28 10.29
C LEU A 130 0.55 15.29 8.92
N ALA A 131 1.30 15.07 7.84
CA ALA A 131 0.75 14.98 6.49
C ALA A 131 -0.21 13.78 6.34
N CYS A 132 0.16 12.61 6.86
CA CYS A 132 -0.69 11.43 6.86
C CYS A 132 -1.96 11.64 7.69
N TRP A 133 -1.86 12.34 8.84
CA TRP A 133 -3.02 12.70 9.65
C TRP A 133 -3.96 13.66 8.91
N ALA A 134 -3.43 14.70 8.26
CA ALA A 134 -4.20 15.66 7.47
C ALA A 134 -4.89 14.99 6.25
N LEU A 135 -4.27 13.96 5.69
CA LEU A 135 -4.80 13.10 4.63
C LEU A 135 -5.82 12.08 5.15
N ASP A 136 -6.21 12.12 6.42
CA ASP A 136 -7.11 11.14 7.06
C ASP A 136 -6.62 9.69 7.01
N MET A 137 -5.31 9.45 6.89
CA MET A 137 -4.79 8.09 6.91
C MET A 137 -4.97 7.45 8.28
N PRO A 138 -5.48 6.22 8.38
CA PRO A 138 -5.75 5.57 9.65
C PRO A 138 -4.47 5.10 10.33
N PHE A 139 -4.21 5.59 11.55
CA PHE A 139 -3.14 5.11 12.41
C PHE A 139 -3.64 3.95 13.27
N MET A 140 -3.01 2.79 13.13
CA MET A 140 -3.40 1.57 13.83
C MET A 140 -2.47 1.29 15.01
N ARG A 141 -3.04 1.08 16.19
CA ARG A 141 -2.34 0.47 17.31
C ARG A 141 -2.41 -1.04 17.17
N ARG A 142 -1.27 -1.69 17.09
CA ARG A 142 -1.19 -3.14 17.09
C ARG A 142 -0.65 -3.59 18.44
N TYR A 143 -1.52 -4.18 19.24
CA TYR A 143 -1.11 -4.78 20.52
C TYR A 143 -0.55 -6.18 20.26
N SER A 144 0.57 -6.52 20.91
CA SER A 144 1.08 -7.89 20.86
C SER A 144 0.15 -8.83 21.62
N ARG A 145 0.16 -10.12 21.24
CA ARG A 145 -0.66 -11.14 21.92
C ARG A 145 -0.36 -11.18 23.42
N GLY A 146 0.91 -11.10 23.82
CA GLY A 146 1.31 -11.07 25.22
C GLY A 146 0.81 -9.81 25.97
N TYR A 147 0.71 -8.66 25.29
CA TYR A 147 0.12 -7.45 25.88
C TYR A 147 -1.38 -7.63 26.09
N LEU A 148 -2.13 -8.17 25.10
CA LEU A 148 -3.56 -8.40 25.18
C LEU A 148 -3.96 -9.46 26.22
N ILE A 149 -3.07 -10.39 26.54
CA ILE A 149 -3.28 -11.35 27.64
C ILE A 149 -3.21 -10.63 29.00
N ARG A 150 -2.26 -9.71 29.15
CA ARG A 150 -2.09 -8.92 30.38
C ARG A 150 -3.09 -7.78 30.53
N HIS A 151 -3.67 -7.33 29.40
CA HIS A 151 -4.60 -6.21 29.34
C HIS A 151 -5.86 -6.59 28.52
N PRO A 152 -6.71 -7.49 29.04
CA PRO A 152 -7.90 -7.97 28.32
C PRO A 152 -8.89 -6.86 27.99
N GLU A 153 -8.92 -5.77 28.77
CA GLU A 153 -9.75 -4.57 28.54
C GLU A 153 -9.35 -3.78 27.27
N ARG A 154 -8.20 -4.11 26.68
CA ARG A 154 -7.72 -3.52 25.43
C ARG A 154 -8.15 -4.30 24.19
N ARG A 155 -8.72 -5.50 24.38
CA ARG A 155 -9.24 -6.29 23.25
C ARG A 155 -10.37 -5.50 22.57
N GLY A 156 -10.28 -5.38 21.23
CA GLY A 156 -11.26 -4.67 20.43
C GLY A 156 -11.09 -3.14 20.37
N LYS A 157 -10.24 -2.52 21.22
CA LYS A 157 -10.00 -1.07 21.14
C LYS A 157 -9.28 -0.64 19.87
N ASP A 158 -8.46 -1.52 19.30
CA ASP A 158 -7.84 -1.34 18.01
C ASP A 158 -8.88 -1.41 16.88
N VAL A 159 -9.87 -2.30 16.99
CA VAL A 159 -11.00 -2.40 16.06
C VAL A 159 -11.82 -1.11 16.09
N GLU A 160 -12.21 -0.65 17.26
CA GLU A 160 -13.00 0.58 17.41
C GLU A 160 -12.25 1.83 16.92
N THR A 161 -10.95 1.93 17.22
CA THR A 161 -10.13 3.04 16.72
C THR A 161 -10.04 3.02 15.20
N THR A 162 -9.92 1.84 14.61
CA THR A 162 -9.89 1.67 13.15
C THR A 162 -11.26 1.99 12.56
N ARG A 163 -12.35 1.54 13.17
CA ARG A 163 -13.72 1.86 12.75
C ARG A 163 -13.91 3.37 12.66
N ARG A 164 -13.62 4.10 13.73
CA ARG A 164 -13.72 5.58 13.76
C ARG A 164 -12.84 6.25 12.69
N SER A 165 -11.65 5.73 12.45
CA SER A 165 -10.76 6.27 11.42
C SER A 165 -11.30 6.01 10.01
N CYS A 166 -11.93 4.85 9.79
CA CYS A 166 -12.51 4.48 8.50
C CYS A 166 -13.85 5.17 8.23
N GLU A 167 -14.61 5.57 9.26
CA GLU A 167 -15.88 6.32 9.08
C GLU A 167 -15.68 7.62 8.29
N LYS A 168 -14.51 8.25 8.42
CA LYS A 168 -14.17 9.45 7.64
C LYS A 168 -14.13 9.21 6.14
N PHE A 169 -13.88 7.96 5.71
CA PHE A 169 -13.82 7.60 4.30
C PHE A 169 -15.20 7.43 3.65
N ARG A 170 -16.27 7.32 4.44
CA ARG A 170 -17.64 7.14 3.91
C ARG A 170 -18.11 8.29 3.03
N ALA A 171 -17.54 9.48 3.19
CA ALA A 171 -17.97 10.67 2.47
C ALA A 171 -17.46 10.78 1.03
N HIS A 172 -16.39 10.07 0.68
CA HIS A 172 -15.74 10.18 -0.62
C HIS A 172 -15.14 8.86 -1.09
N PRO A 173 -15.20 8.55 -2.41
CA PRO A 173 -14.52 7.40 -2.98
C PRO A 173 -13.07 7.33 -2.50
N THR A 174 -12.67 6.16 -2.03
CA THR A 174 -11.37 5.96 -1.37
C THR A 174 -10.82 4.58 -1.71
N THR A 175 -9.51 4.49 -1.90
CA THR A 175 -8.80 3.23 -2.01
C THR A 175 -8.06 2.96 -0.71
N ILE A 176 -8.40 1.87 -0.02
CA ILE A 176 -7.66 1.42 1.16
C ILE A 176 -6.65 0.39 0.73
N VAL A 177 -5.38 0.68 0.97
CA VAL A 177 -4.25 -0.20 0.63
C VAL A 177 -3.80 -0.97 1.85
N ASN A 178 -3.74 -2.29 1.72
CA ASN A 178 -3.23 -3.19 2.74
C ASN A 178 -2.09 -4.05 2.20
N PHE A 179 -0.89 -3.83 2.73
CA PHE A 179 0.21 -4.78 2.57
C PHE A 179 0.00 -5.94 3.54
N VAL A 180 -0.58 -7.01 3.04
CA VAL A 180 -1.16 -8.11 3.84
C VAL A 180 -0.13 -8.83 4.70
N GLU A 181 1.12 -8.87 4.27
CA GLU A 181 2.24 -9.42 5.03
C GLU A 181 2.54 -8.63 6.32
N GLY A 182 2.12 -7.35 6.36
CA GLY A 182 2.33 -6.44 7.49
C GLY A 182 3.78 -6.01 7.72
N SER A 183 4.70 -6.48 6.89
CA SER A 183 6.10 -6.05 6.83
C SER A 183 6.71 -6.42 5.48
N ARG A 184 7.78 -5.72 5.08
CA ARG A 184 8.51 -6.05 3.85
C ARG A 184 9.16 -7.43 3.94
N PHE A 185 9.08 -8.16 2.83
CA PHE A 185 9.74 -9.44 2.67
C PHE A 185 11.25 -9.32 2.85
N THR A 186 11.84 -10.25 3.56
CA THR A 186 13.27 -10.54 3.57
C THR A 186 13.46 -12.04 3.80
N GLU A 187 14.54 -12.63 3.31
CA GLU A 187 14.83 -14.05 3.52
C GLU A 187 14.90 -14.43 5.01
N ASN A 188 15.44 -13.55 5.85
CA ASN A 188 15.49 -13.78 7.30
C ASN A 188 14.06 -13.88 7.88
N LYS A 189 13.18 -12.95 7.55
CA LYS A 189 11.78 -12.99 8.01
C LYS A 189 11.04 -14.20 7.47
N ARG A 190 11.30 -14.59 6.22
CA ARG A 190 10.72 -15.80 5.64
C ARG A 190 11.07 -17.03 6.48
N ARG A 191 12.34 -17.18 6.86
CA ARG A 191 12.81 -18.26 7.75
C ARG A 191 12.23 -18.15 9.16
N GLU A 192 12.27 -16.98 9.77
CA GLU A 192 11.72 -16.71 11.12
C GLU A 192 10.23 -17.02 11.21
N THR A 193 9.45 -16.65 10.17
CA THR A 193 8.00 -16.88 10.13
C THR A 193 7.66 -18.29 9.63
N ARG A 194 8.65 -19.10 9.23
CA ARG A 194 8.45 -20.40 8.58
C ARG A 194 7.45 -20.32 7.44
N SER A 195 7.62 -19.28 6.58
CA SER A 195 6.70 -19.06 5.48
C SER A 195 6.67 -20.27 4.54
N PRO A 196 5.49 -20.76 4.16
CA PRO A 196 5.36 -21.82 3.15
C PRO A 196 5.64 -21.32 1.74
N TYR A 197 5.64 -19.99 1.55
CA TYR A 197 5.84 -19.34 0.25
C TYR A 197 7.32 -19.10 -0.03
N LYS A 198 7.68 -19.08 -1.31
CA LYS A 198 9.06 -18.78 -1.74
C LYS A 198 9.34 -17.28 -1.75
N ASN A 199 8.37 -16.48 -2.19
CA ASN A 199 8.55 -15.05 -2.45
C ASN A 199 7.79 -14.14 -1.47
N LEU A 200 6.99 -14.72 -0.58
CA LEU A 200 6.04 -14.00 0.27
C LEU A 200 6.20 -14.37 1.74
N LEU A 201 5.76 -13.48 2.62
CA LEU A 201 5.53 -13.81 4.03
C LEU A 201 4.09 -14.27 4.24
N PRO A 202 3.78 -14.99 5.33
CA PRO A 202 2.42 -15.41 5.63
C PRO A 202 1.46 -14.22 5.71
N PRO A 203 0.30 -14.27 5.06
CA PRO A 203 -0.65 -13.18 5.04
C PRO A 203 -1.38 -13.03 6.38
N LYS A 204 -1.60 -11.78 6.80
CA LYS A 204 -2.27 -11.42 8.05
C LYS A 204 -3.68 -10.91 7.76
N ALA A 205 -4.67 -11.73 8.00
CA ALA A 205 -6.08 -11.49 7.69
C ALA A 205 -6.71 -10.32 8.46
N ALA A 206 -6.23 -10.01 9.66
CA ALA A 206 -6.90 -9.05 10.56
C ALA A 206 -7.14 -7.67 9.93
N GLY A 207 -6.18 -7.13 9.18
CA GLY A 207 -6.31 -5.80 8.57
C GLY A 207 -7.37 -5.75 7.46
N ILE A 208 -7.46 -6.81 6.65
CA ILE A 208 -8.45 -6.94 5.58
C ILE A 208 -9.83 -7.15 6.19
N ALA A 209 -9.96 -8.12 7.10
CA ALA A 209 -11.22 -8.43 7.76
C ALA A 209 -11.80 -7.20 8.48
N MET A 210 -10.94 -6.38 9.11
CA MET A 210 -11.36 -5.15 9.76
C MET A 210 -11.83 -4.10 8.73
N ALA A 211 -11.14 -3.93 7.61
CA ALA A 211 -11.57 -3.02 6.55
C ALA A 211 -12.92 -3.44 5.96
N LEU A 212 -13.10 -4.73 5.71
CA LEU A 212 -14.36 -5.30 5.22
C LEU A 212 -15.50 -5.16 6.24
N ASN A 213 -15.23 -5.37 7.53
CA ASN A 213 -16.25 -5.21 8.58
C ASN A 213 -16.77 -3.76 8.67
N VAL A 214 -15.87 -2.77 8.51
CA VAL A 214 -16.23 -1.36 8.69
C VAL A 214 -16.79 -0.72 7.41
N LEU A 215 -16.26 -1.07 6.26
CA LEU A 215 -16.55 -0.45 4.97
C LEU A 215 -17.01 -1.43 3.89
N GLY A 216 -17.22 -2.70 4.25
CA GLY A 216 -17.48 -3.76 3.27
C GLY A 216 -18.61 -3.43 2.30
N SER A 217 -19.72 -2.88 2.81
CA SER A 217 -20.87 -2.46 1.99
C SER A 217 -20.59 -1.26 1.06
N GLN A 218 -19.45 -0.59 1.22
CA GLN A 218 -19.05 0.55 0.39
C GLN A 218 -18.00 0.18 -0.66
N PHE A 219 -17.28 -0.92 -0.46
CA PHE A 219 -16.31 -1.36 -1.46
C PHE A 219 -17.02 -1.94 -2.67
N ASP A 220 -16.80 -1.34 -3.82
CA ASP A 220 -17.30 -1.88 -5.09
C ASP A 220 -16.50 -3.11 -5.51
N LYS A 221 -15.18 -3.10 -5.25
CA LYS A 221 -14.26 -4.16 -5.70
C LYS A 221 -13.07 -4.29 -4.78
N MET A 222 -12.55 -5.51 -4.67
CA MET A 222 -11.24 -5.77 -4.10
C MET A 222 -10.21 -5.99 -5.20
N LEU A 223 -9.07 -5.28 -5.13
CA LEU A 223 -7.96 -5.41 -6.05
C LEU A 223 -6.88 -6.28 -5.41
N ASN A 224 -6.60 -7.42 -5.99
CA ASN A 224 -5.45 -8.25 -5.63
C ASN A 224 -4.29 -7.90 -6.54
N VAL A 225 -3.31 -7.14 -6.01
CA VAL A 225 -2.18 -6.62 -6.77
C VAL A 225 -0.92 -7.41 -6.44
N THR A 226 -0.26 -7.91 -7.47
CA THR A 226 1.06 -8.55 -7.39
C THR A 226 2.11 -7.60 -7.94
N LEU A 227 3.11 -7.28 -7.12
CA LEU A 227 4.27 -6.49 -7.51
C LEU A 227 5.52 -7.37 -7.58
N CYS A 228 6.25 -7.29 -8.69
CA CYS A 228 7.50 -7.99 -8.89
C CYS A 228 8.54 -7.08 -9.57
N TYR A 229 9.81 -7.27 -9.19
CA TYR A 229 10.99 -6.59 -9.77
C TYR A 229 11.96 -7.67 -10.25
N PRO A 230 11.67 -8.36 -11.36
CA PRO A 230 12.36 -9.61 -11.72
C PRO A 230 13.87 -9.46 -11.91
N GLU A 231 14.32 -8.29 -12.34
CA GLU A 231 15.74 -8.00 -12.57
C GLU A 231 16.43 -7.29 -11.38
N ASN A 232 15.64 -6.73 -10.43
CA ASN A 232 16.13 -5.91 -9.32
C ASN A 232 15.58 -6.38 -7.96
N ASP A 233 15.43 -7.69 -7.76
CA ASP A 233 14.70 -8.27 -6.62
C ASP A 233 15.35 -8.00 -5.25
N ARG A 234 16.66 -7.71 -5.18
CA ARG A 234 17.40 -7.50 -3.94
C ARG A 234 17.22 -6.10 -3.36
N THR A 235 17.33 -5.06 -4.18
CA THR A 235 17.36 -3.66 -3.75
C THR A 235 16.48 -2.74 -4.61
N PRO A 236 15.16 -3.07 -4.85
CA PRO A 236 14.33 -2.32 -5.81
C PRO A 236 14.26 -0.82 -5.53
N PHE A 237 14.18 -0.42 -4.26
CA PHE A 237 14.09 0.99 -3.88
C PHE A 237 15.38 1.76 -4.16
N PHE A 238 16.53 1.17 -3.84
CA PHE A 238 17.82 1.78 -4.12
C PHE A 238 18.08 1.83 -5.64
N ASP A 239 17.72 0.78 -6.35
CA ASP A 239 17.84 0.72 -7.81
C ASP A 239 16.90 1.73 -8.49
N MET A 240 15.72 1.97 -7.93
CA MET A 240 14.80 3.00 -8.38
C MET A 240 15.43 4.40 -8.24
N LEU A 241 15.98 4.73 -7.08
CA LEU A 241 16.60 6.05 -6.82
C LEU A 241 17.88 6.25 -7.63
N SER A 242 18.66 5.19 -7.86
CA SER A 242 19.90 5.27 -8.63
C SER A 242 19.72 5.15 -10.14
N GLY A 243 18.47 5.06 -10.63
CA GLY A 243 18.15 4.89 -12.06
C GLY A 243 18.52 3.51 -12.61
N ARG A 244 18.79 2.53 -11.76
CA ARG A 244 19.16 1.15 -12.16
C ARG A 244 17.98 0.18 -12.20
N LEU A 245 16.81 0.62 -11.75
CA LEU A 245 15.58 -0.17 -11.86
C LEU A 245 15.19 -0.27 -13.34
N THR A 246 15.15 -1.48 -13.86
CA THR A 246 14.92 -1.74 -15.28
C THR A 246 13.49 -2.16 -15.58
N ARG A 247 12.84 -2.84 -14.62
CA ARG A 247 11.49 -3.36 -14.84
C ARG A 247 10.63 -3.38 -13.57
N ILE A 248 9.38 -2.99 -13.77
CA ILE A 248 8.31 -3.12 -12.78
C ILE A 248 7.21 -3.95 -13.42
N VAL A 249 6.90 -5.10 -12.82
CA VAL A 249 5.79 -5.96 -13.25
C VAL A 249 4.67 -5.84 -12.24
N VAL A 250 3.47 -5.52 -12.74
CA VAL A 250 2.25 -5.40 -11.93
C VAL A 250 1.15 -6.25 -12.54
N ARG A 251 0.58 -7.15 -11.75
CA ARG A 251 -0.60 -7.94 -12.13
C ARG A 251 -1.74 -7.58 -11.20
N ILE A 252 -2.88 -7.21 -11.75
CA ILE A 252 -4.05 -6.76 -11.02
C ILE A 252 -5.19 -7.71 -11.34
N SER A 253 -5.75 -8.35 -10.32
CA SER A 253 -6.95 -9.16 -10.44
C SER A 253 -8.07 -8.60 -9.57
N LEU A 254 -9.29 -8.65 -10.10
CA LEU A 254 -10.48 -8.28 -9.36
C LEU A 254 -10.97 -9.48 -8.57
N VAL A 255 -11.08 -9.34 -7.26
CA VAL A 255 -11.63 -10.36 -6.37
C VAL A 255 -13.02 -9.92 -5.95
N PRO A 256 -14.05 -10.74 -6.19
CA PRO A 256 -15.42 -10.45 -5.74
C PRO A 256 -15.47 -10.29 -4.21
N ILE A 257 -16.22 -9.29 -3.75
CA ILE A 257 -16.53 -9.12 -2.34
C ILE A 257 -17.82 -9.89 -2.06
N ALA A 258 -17.70 -11.23 -2.02
CA ALA A 258 -18.82 -12.13 -1.78
C ALA A 258 -19.23 -12.11 -0.29
N GLU A 259 -20.45 -12.55 0.00
CA GLU A 259 -20.97 -12.63 1.38
C GLU A 259 -20.10 -13.50 2.29
N GLU A 260 -19.44 -14.51 1.73
CA GLU A 260 -18.56 -15.44 2.46
C GLU A 260 -17.36 -14.78 3.12
N ILE A 261 -16.93 -13.60 2.63
CA ILE A 261 -15.83 -12.84 3.22
C ILE A 261 -16.30 -11.73 4.19
N HIS A 262 -17.63 -11.67 4.44
CA HIS A 262 -18.23 -10.82 5.45
C HIS A 262 -18.57 -11.63 6.69
N GLY A 263 -18.14 -11.17 7.87
CA GLY A 263 -18.42 -11.85 9.13
C GLY A 263 -17.66 -11.26 10.32
N ASP A 264 -17.97 -11.77 11.50
CA ASP A 264 -17.32 -11.30 12.74
C ASP A 264 -15.95 -11.98 12.95
N TYR A 265 -14.93 -11.40 12.34
CA TYR A 265 -13.56 -11.89 12.49
C TYR A 265 -13.03 -11.89 13.93
N VAL A 266 -13.64 -11.09 14.83
CA VAL A 266 -13.16 -10.93 16.21
C VAL A 266 -13.72 -12.04 17.10
N ASN A 267 -15.03 -12.30 17.00
CA ASN A 267 -15.76 -13.17 17.92
C ASN A 267 -16.05 -14.56 17.32
N ASP A 268 -16.19 -14.68 15.99
CA ASP A 268 -16.45 -15.96 15.32
C ASP A 268 -15.14 -16.66 14.93
N LYS A 269 -14.81 -17.73 15.64
CA LYS A 269 -13.62 -18.55 15.38
C LYS A 269 -13.69 -19.31 14.05
N ASN A 270 -14.89 -19.73 13.64
CA ASN A 270 -15.08 -20.47 12.39
C ASN A 270 -14.88 -19.54 11.20
N PHE A 271 -15.55 -18.37 11.23
CA PHE A 271 -15.32 -17.33 10.23
C PHE A 271 -13.84 -16.91 10.14
N LYS A 272 -13.19 -16.70 11.27
CA LYS A 272 -11.77 -16.35 11.30
C LYS A 272 -10.88 -17.40 10.61
N ARG A 273 -11.21 -18.69 10.79
CA ARG A 273 -10.48 -19.81 10.17
C ARG A 273 -10.73 -19.88 8.66
N SER A 274 -11.99 -19.81 8.24
CA SER A 274 -12.35 -19.83 6.81
C SER A 274 -11.79 -18.64 6.06
N PHE A 275 -11.87 -17.45 6.64
CA PHE A 275 -11.29 -16.24 6.06
C PHE A 275 -9.76 -16.32 5.89
N GLN A 276 -9.04 -16.87 6.89
CA GLN A 276 -7.60 -17.08 6.79
C GLN A 276 -7.27 -18.13 5.71
N GLN A 277 -8.05 -19.20 5.58
CA GLN A 277 -7.87 -20.21 4.54
C GLN A 277 -8.08 -19.63 3.14
N TRP A 278 -9.15 -18.85 2.95
CA TRP A 278 -9.42 -18.13 1.71
C TRP A 278 -8.24 -17.21 1.33
N LEU A 279 -7.73 -16.42 2.30
CA LEU A 279 -6.61 -15.53 2.06
C LEU A 279 -5.32 -16.27 1.75
N ASN A 280 -5.08 -17.41 2.39
CA ASN A 280 -3.94 -18.28 2.08
C ASN A 280 -4.01 -18.83 0.65
N GLY A 281 -5.22 -19.15 0.14
CA GLY A 281 -5.43 -19.53 -1.25
C GLY A 281 -4.97 -18.44 -2.22
N LEU A 282 -5.43 -17.20 -2.03
CA LEU A 282 -4.99 -16.06 -2.84
C LEU A 282 -3.46 -15.83 -2.77
N TRP A 283 -2.84 -16.14 -1.62
CA TRP A 283 -1.41 -15.99 -1.45
C TRP A 283 -0.61 -17.10 -2.12
N ASN A 284 -1.14 -18.33 -2.19
CA ASN A 284 -0.55 -19.43 -2.97
C ASN A 284 -0.52 -19.07 -4.46
N ASP A 285 -1.66 -18.62 -5.00
CA ASP A 285 -1.76 -18.25 -6.41
C ASP A 285 -0.79 -17.09 -6.74
N LYS A 286 -0.67 -16.11 -5.83
CA LYS A 286 0.26 -15.00 -5.96
C LYS A 286 1.72 -15.45 -5.94
N ASP A 287 2.09 -16.40 -5.10
CA ASP A 287 3.48 -16.92 -5.02
C ASP A 287 3.85 -17.65 -6.30
N VAL A 288 2.92 -18.46 -6.86
CA VAL A 288 3.08 -19.10 -8.18
C VAL A 288 3.23 -18.05 -9.27
N GLN A 289 2.35 -17.05 -9.32
CA GLN A 289 2.42 -15.97 -10.29
C GLN A 289 3.77 -15.22 -10.26
N ILE A 290 4.33 -14.98 -9.07
CA ILE A 290 5.66 -14.35 -8.94
C ILE A 290 6.76 -15.27 -9.48
N GLU A 291 6.68 -16.58 -9.25
CA GLU A 291 7.65 -17.54 -9.83
C GLU A 291 7.56 -17.56 -11.34
N ASP A 292 6.37 -17.59 -11.92
CA ASP A 292 6.15 -17.57 -13.37
C ASP A 292 6.72 -16.28 -14.00
N ILE A 293 6.43 -15.11 -13.41
CA ILE A 293 7.02 -13.84 -13.85
C ILE A 293 8.54 -13.91 -13.80
N LYS A 294 9.12 -14.41 -12.71
CA LYS A 294 10.58 -14.50 -12.58
C LYS A 294 11.20 -15.48 -13.60
N ALA A 295 10.52 -16.58 -13.88
CA ALA A 295 10.97 -17.57 -14.86
C ALA A 295 10.95 -16.98 -16.28
N GLU A 296 9.86 -16.30 -16.66
CA GLU A 296 9.73 -15.64 -17.96
C GLU A 296 10.86 -14.64 -18.21
N TYR A 297 11.15 -13.78 -17.24
CA TYR A 297 12.20 -12.77 -17.41
C TYR A 297 13.63 -13.32 -17.31
N ARG A 298 13.85 -14.46 -16.67
CA ARG A 298 15.15 -15.18 -16.75
C ARG A 298 15.36 -15.76 -18.13
N PHE A 299 14.36 -16.47 -18.65
CA PHE A 299 14.41 -17.07 -19.98
C PHE A 299 14.67 -16.03 -21.09
N ASN A 300 13.94 -14.91 -21.05
CA ASN A 300 14.11 -13.83 -22.04
C ASN A 300 15.49 -13.15 -21.94
N LYS A 301 16.13 -13.15 -20.79
CA LYS A 301 17.48 -12.62 -20.61
C LYS A 301 18.52 -13.55 -21.21
N ASP A 302 18.34 -14.86 -21.03
CA ASP A 302 19.26 -15.88 -21.55
C ASP A 302 19.11 -16.08 -23.08
N ALA A 303 17.90 -15.86 -23.63
CA ALA A 303 17.63 -15.94 -25.07
C ALA A 303 18.06 -14.68 -25.86
N GLY A 304 18.35 -13.57 -25.18
CA GLY A 304 18.80 -12.30 -25.78
C GLY A 304 20.32 -12.15 -25.86
N HIS A 305 21.06 -13.21 -25.53
CA HIS A 305 22.49 -13.38 -25.72
C HIS A 305 22.73 -14.47 -26.75
#